data_d0fd10fb287f0eb46999b7f4e7e4c43f
#
_entry.id   d0fd10fb287f0eb46999b7f4e7e4c43f
#
_cell.length_a   1.000
_cell.length_b   1.000
_cell.length_c   1.000
_cell.angle_alpha   90.00
_cell.angle_beta   90.00
_cell.angle_gamma   90.00
#
_symmetry.space_group_name_H-M   'P 1'
#
loop_
_entity.id
_entity.type
_entity.pdbx_description
1 polymer ?
#
loop_
_entity_poly.entity_id
_entity_poly.type
_entity_poly.pdbx_seq_one_letter_code
_entity_poly.pdbx_strand_id
1 'polypeptide(L)'
;KEIYEDLSIWQKVQVARHPHRPHFSDYIVNIFTDFDELHGDRLFGDDQAIIGGIAKFKGIPVVIIGHEKGKSTEDKISRNFGMSQPEGYRKAARLMKLAEDFSIPIITFIDTPGAYPGIESEERGMSEAIAKNLSIMSGLKVPIIVIITGEGGSGGALAIGVGDHISCLLYTSDAAD
;
A
#
# COMPACT_ATOMS: atom_id res chain seq x y z
N LYS A 1 -15.33 -17.48 11.10
CA LYS A 1 -15.34 -17.69 9.64
C LYS A 1 -16.79 -17.54 9.11
N GLU A 2 -17.75 -18.26 9.62
CA GLU A 2 -19.15 -18.26 9.19
C GLU A 2 -19.83 -16.87 9.17
N ILE A 3 -19.47 -15.97 10.10
CA ILE A 3 -20.09 -14.63 10.21
C ILE A 3 -19.75 -13.73 9.01
N TYR A 4 -18.64 -13.96 8.32
CA TYR A 4 -18.16 -13.12 7.22
C TYR A 4 -18.41 -13.72 5.82
N GLU A 5 -18.97 -14.93 5.73
CA GLU A 5 -19.20 -15.62 4.46
C GLU A 5 -20.40 -15.05 3.70
N ASP A 6 -21.44 -14.56 4.41
CA ASP A 6 -22.69 -14.06 3.82
C ASP A 6 -22.89 -12.54 3.96
N LEU A 7 -21.83 -11.76 3.96
CA LEU A 7 -21.94 -10.30 4.05
C LEU A 7 -22.55 -9.70 2.78
N SER A 8 -23.58 -8.87 2.95
CA SER A 8 -24.07 -8.01 1.86
C SER A 8 -22.97 -7.05 1.39
N ILE A 9 -23.11 -6.51 0.17
CA ILE A 9 -22.14 -5.54 -0.39
C ILE A 9 -21.92 -4.35 0.56
N TRP A 10 -23.00 -3.85 1.16
CA TRP A 10 -22.88 -2.74 2.12
C TRP A 10 -22.16 -3.13 3.40
N GLN A 11 -22.38 -4.31 3.93
CA GLN A 11 -21.66 -4.81 5.10
C GLN A 11 -20.16 -4.99 4.80
N LYS A 12 -19.80 -5.44 3.59
CA LYS A 12 -18.38 -5.50 3.15
C LYS A 12 -17.72 -4.12 3.16
N VAL A 13 -18.43 -3.09 2.67
CA VAL A 13 -17.95 -1.69 2.74
C VAL A 13 -17.78 -1.23 4.19
N GLN A 14 -18.73 -1.54 5.07
CA GLN A 14 -18.64 -1.19 6.50
C GLN A 14 -17.44 -1.88 7.18
N VAL A 15 -17.17 -3.15 6.88
CA VAL A 15 -16.01 -3.88 7.40
C VAL A 15 -14.71 -3.27 6.86
N ALA A 16 -14.64 -2.96 5.56
CA ALA A 16 -13.46 -2.32 4.95
C ALA A 16 -13.14 -0.94 5.56
N ARG A 17 -14.15 -0.24 6.08
CA ARG A 17 -14.03 1.08 6.71
C ARG A 17 -14.07 1.04 8.24
N HIS A 18 -14.07 -0.14 8.84
CA HIS A 18 -14.21 -0.26 10.29
C HIS A 18 -13.00 0.38 11.01
N PRO A 19 -13.22 1.30 11.97
CA PRO A 19 -12.15 2.09 12.58
C PRO A 19 -11.17 1.26 13.43
N HIS A 20 -11.59 0.08 13.90
CA HIS A 20 -10.77 -0.80 14.74
C HIS A 20 -10.18 -2.00 13.98
N ARG A 21 -10.27 -2.02 12.66
CA ARG A 21 -9.57 -3.05 11.89
C ARG A 21 -8.07 -2.82 11.90
N PRO A 22 -7.26 -3.87 11.67
CA PRO A 22 -5.82 -3.70 11.54
C PRO A 22 -5.46 -2.76 10.38
N HIS A 23 -4.47 -1.90 10.60
CA HIS A 23 -3.84 -1.06 9.59
C HIS A 23 -2.48 -1.63 9.19
N PHE A 24 -1.79 -1.01 8.24
CA PHE A 24 -0.54 -1.55 7.73
C PHE A 24 0.53 -1.72 8.82
N SER A 25 0.64 -0.77 9.73
CA SER A 25 1.54 -0.86 10.89
C SER A 25 1.28 -2.09 11.76
N ASP A 26 0.04 -2.54 11.88
CA ASP A 26 -0.29 -3.76 12.63
C ASP A 26 0.17 -5.02 11.88
N TYR A 27 0.06 -5.03 10.55
CA TYR A 27 0.58 -6.15 9.75
C TYR A 27 2.10 -6.22 9.82
N ILE A 28 2.80 -5.07 9.81
CA ILE A 28 4.27 -5.03 9.96
C ILE A 28 4.69 -5.76 11.22
N VAL A 29 4.16 -5.38 12.38
CA VAL A 29 4.62 -5.95 13.67
C VAL A 29 4.17 -7.39 13.92
N ASN A 30 3.11 -7.86 13.25
CA ASN A 30 2.56 -9.20 13.48
C ASN A 30 3.02 -10.24 12.46
N ILE A 31 3.47 -9.82 11.27
CA ILE A 31 3.77 -10.74 10.15
C ILE A 31 5.26 -10.73 9.81
N PHE A 32 5.92 -9.59 9.97
CA PHE A 32 7.31 -9.41 9.56
C PHE A 32 8.26 -9.26 10.73
N THR A 33 9.54 -9.53 10.51
CA THR A 33 10.63 -9.26 11.44
C THR A 33 11.67 -8.35 10.79
N ASP A 34 12.53 -7.74 11.60
CA ASP A 34 13.66 -6.91 11.14
C ASP A 34 13.24 -5.84 10.14
N PHE A 35 12.15 -5.11 10.44
CA PHE A 35 11.66 -4.04 9.58
C PHE A 35 12.50 -2.77 9.75
N ASP A 36 13.11 -2.33 8.65
CA ASP A 36 13.82 -1.06 8.51
C ASP A 36 13.04 -0.15 7.56
N GLU A 37 12.41 0.89 8.10
CA GLU A 37 11.66 1.87 7.29
C GLU A 37 12.60 2.77 6.49
N LEU A 38 12.29 2.97 5.21
CA LEU A 38 13.06 3.80 4.29
C LEU A 38 12.26 5.03 3.84
N HIS A 39 12.66 6.18 4.33
CA HIS A 39 11.97 7.45 4.16
C HIS A 39 12.38 8.21 2.90
N GLY A 40 11.45 9.05 2.41
CA GLY A 40 11.68 10.09 1.41
C GLY A 40 11.79 9.60 -0.04
N ASP A 41 11.40 10.49 -0.96
CA ASP A 41 11.39 10.24 -2.39
C ASP A 41 12.70 10.58 -3.12
N ARG A 42 13.66 11.20 -2.44
CA ARG A 42 14.93 11.72 -2.97
C ARG A 42 14.74 12.85 -4.00
N LEU A 43 13.60 13.53 -3.98
CA LEU A 43 13.29 14.64 -4.88
C LEU A 43 12.71 15.84 -4.13
N PHE A 44 11.64 15.65 -3.37
CA PHE A 44 10.93 16.71 -2.68
C PHE A 44 10.84 16.49 -1.17
N GLY A 45 10.37 15.29 -0.73
CA GLY A 45 10.14 15.06 0.68
C GLY A 45 9.76 13.63 1.01
N ASP A 46 9.12 13.48 2.17
CA ASP A 46 8.53 12.22 2.60
C ASP A 46 7.01 12.36 2.73
N ASP A 47 6.29 11.26 2.61
CA ASP A 47 4.86 11.16 2.84
C ASP A 47 4.57 10.01 3.79
N GLN A 48 3.92 10.32 4.90
CA GLN A 48 3.59 9.35 5.94
C GLN A 48 2.38 8.46 5.60
N ALA A 49 1.62 8.79 4.55
CA ALA A 49 0.50 7.97 4.09
C ALA A 49 0.97 6.68 3.39
N ILE A 50 2.23 6.63 2.93
CA ILE A 50 2.88 5.40 2.48
C ILE A 50 4.06 5.10 3.41
N ILE A 51 4.03 3.95 4.04
CA ILE A 51 5.15 3.35 4.76
C ILE A 51 5.78 2.30 3.86
N GLY A 52 7.10 2.19 3.88
CA GLY A 52 7.78 1.13 3.15
C GLY A 52 9.23 0.96 3.58
N GLY A 53 9.75 -0.22 3.36
CA GLY A 53 11.10 -0.57 3.78
C GLY A 53 11.45 -2.02 3.50
N ILE A 54 12.55 -2.45 4.09
CA ILE A 54 13.04 -3.84 4.02
C ILE A 54 12.61 -4.56 5.29
N ALA A 55 12.17 -5.80 5.14
CA ALA A 55 11.77 -6.66 6.24
C ALA A 55 12.13 -8.12 5.95
N LYS A 56 11.82 -9.01 6.88
CA LYS A 56 11.85 -10.46 6.66
C LYS A 56 10.47 -11.07 6.84
N PHE A 57 10.05 -11.86 5.88
CA PHE A 57 8.87 -12.73 5.98
C PHE A 57 9.32 -14.18 6.12
N LYS A 58 9.10 -14.77 7.29
CA LYS A 58 9.59 -16.14 7.62
C LYS A 58 11.07 -16.34 7.28
N GLY A 59 11.90 -15.33 7.60
CA GLY A 59 13.34 -15.35 7.36
C GLY A 59 13.78 -14.95 5.92
N ILE A 60 12.85 -14.79 4.99
CA ILE A 60 13.11 -14.38 3.60
C ILE A 60 13.11 -12.85 3.53
N PRO A 61 14.16 -12.20 3.01
CA PRO A 61 14.14 -10.75 2.77
C PRO A 61 13.04 -10.36 1.79
N VAL A 62 12.31 -9.29 2.11
CA VAL A 62 11.25 -8.73 1.28
C VAL A 62 11.27 -7.21 1.37
N VAL A 63 10.84 -6.53 0.31
CA VAL A 63 10.43 -5.13 0.39
C VAL A 63 8.93 -5.09 0.66
N ILE A 64 8.52 -4.35 1.67
CA ILE A 64 7.11 -4.12 1.99
C ILE A 64 6.77 -2.65 1.79
N ILE A 65 5.60 -2.39 1.20
CA ILE A 65 5.09 -1.04 0.92
C ILE A 65 3.58 -1.06 1.22
N GLY A 66 3.07 -0.06 1.94
CA GLY A 66 1.64 -0.04 2.21
C GLY A 66 1.10 1.33 2.56
N HIS A 67 -0.22 1.49 2.37
CA HIS A 67 -0.95 2.65 2.82
C HIS A 67 -1.19 2.57 4.32
N GLU A 68 -0.91 3.65 5.03
CA GLU A 68 -1.19 3.79 6.45
C GLU A 68 -2.18 4.93 6.69
N LYS A 69 -3.32 4.61 7.27
CA LYS A 69 -4.39 5.58 7.56
C LYS A 69 -4.23 6.31 8.90
N GLY A 70 -3.46 5.72 9.79
CA GLY A 70 -3.34 6.19 11.17
C GLY A 70 -4.47 5.73 12.09
N LYS A 71 -4.21 5.73 13.39
CA LYS A 71 -5.13 5.24 14.44
C LYS A 71 -5.84 6.37 15.18
N SER A 72 -5.08 7.33 15.72
CA SER A 72 -5.63 8.52 16.37
C SER A 72 -6.08 9.56 15.34
N THR A 73 -6.84 10.55 15.76
CA THR A 73 -7.25 11.66 14.88
C THR A 73 -6.03 12.44 14.38
N GLU A 74 -5.06 12.70 15.24
CA GLU A 74 -3.83 13.41 14.92
C GLU A 74 -2.99 12.60 13.90
N ASP A 75 -2.82 11.30 14.14
CA ASP A 75 -2.11 10.40 13.23
C ASP A 75 -2.81 10.28 11.85
N LYS A 76 -4.14 10.25 11.84
CA LYS A 76 -4.92 10.27 10.57
C LYS A 76 -4.72 11.55 9.77
N ILE A 77 -4.67 12.70 10.44
CA ILE A 77 -4.44 13.99 9.79
C ILE A 77 -3.02 14.03 9.19
N SER A 78 -2.00 13.62 9.94
CA SER A 78 -0.61 13.61 9.46
C SER A 78 -0.39 12.67 8.27
N ARG A 79 -1.23 11.64 8.15
CA ARG A 79 -1.20 10.64 7.04
C ARG A 79 -2.26 10.91 5.97
N ASN A 80 -2.88 12.08 5.96
CA ASN A 80 -3.95 12.43 5.01
C ASN A 80 -5.02 11.32 4.88
N PHE A 81 -5.36 10.63 5.99
CA PHE A 81 -6.31 9.51 6.00
C PHE A 81 -5.95 8.36 5.05
N GLY A 82 -4.67 8.15 4.77
CA GLY A 82 -4.16 7.16 3.81
C GLY A 82 -4.17 7.64 2.36
N MET A 83 -4.43 8.91 2.12
CA MET A 83 -4.34 9.52 0.81
C MET A 83 -2.92 10.04 0.58
N SER A 84 -2.12 9.30 -0.16
CA SER A 84 -0.74 9.68 -0.42
C SER A 84 -0.62 10.87 -1.38
N GLN A 85 0.36 11.71 -1.10
CA GLN A 85 0.87 12.74 -2.00
C GLN A 85 1.89 12.13 -3.00
N PRO A 86 2.32 12.87 -4.05
CA PRO A 86 3.25 12.36 -5.05
C PRO A 86 4.55 11.78 -4.48
N GLU A 87 5.02 12.35 -3.37
CA GLU A 87 6.23 11.93 -2.68
C GLU A 87 6.15 10.47 -2.19
N GLY A 88 4.97 10.06 -1.68
CA GLY A 88 4.77 8.68 -1.25
C GLY A 88 4.84 7.69 -2.41
N TYR A 89 4.23 8.01 -3.55
CA TYR A 89 4.32 7.16 -4.75
C TYR A 89 5.73 7.12 -5.32
N ARG A 90 6.46 8.24 -5.32
CA ARG A 90 7.88 8.25 -5.72
C ARG A 90 8.76 7.47 -4.75
N LYS A 91 8.48 7.54 -3.45
CA LYS A 91 9.12 6.69 -2.44
C LYS A 91 8.86 5.20 -2.74
N ALA A 92 7.61 4.83 -3.01
CA ALA A 92 7.27 3.47 -3.41
C ALA A 92 8.04 3.02 -4.66
N ALA A 93 8.10 3.86 -5.72
CA ALA A 93 8.90 3.59 -6.92
C ALA A 93 10.37 3.32 -6.62
N ARG A 94 10.95 4.11 -5.72
CA ARG A 94 12.34 3.93 -5.30
C ARG A 94 12.56 2.59 -4.58
N LEU A 95 11.64 2.21 -3.71
CA LEU A 95 11.69 0.93 -2.99
C LEU A 95 11.50 -0.27 -3.92
N MET A 96 10.62 -0.14 -4.92
CA MET A 96 10.41 -1.18 -5.94
C MET A 96 11.68 -1.42 -6.76
N LYS A 97 12.37 -0.35 -7.17
CA LYS A 97 13.64 -0.46 -7.87
C LYS A 97 14.74 -1.08 -7.00
N LEU A 98 14.81 -0.69 -5.73
CA LEU A 98 15.73 -1.29 -4.78
C LEU A 98 15.47 -2.81 -4.64
N ALA A 99 14.20 -3.24 -4.58
CA ALA A 99 13.85 -4.65 -4.55
C ALA A 99 14.37 -5.40 -5.80
N GLU A 100 14.23 -4.81 -6.98
CA GLU A 100 14.74 -5.38 -8.23
C GLU A 100 16.27 -5.47 -8.23
N ASP A 101 16.98 -4.41 -7.82
CA ASP A 101 18.44 -4.35 -7.77
C ASP A 101 19.01 -5.46 -6.86
N PHE A 102 18.32 -5.79 -5.77
CA PHE A 102 18.72 -6.85 -4.85
C PHE A 102 18.04 -8.20 -5.11
N SER A 103 17.20 -8.30 -6.13
CA SER A 103 16.46 -9.52 -6.49
C SER A 103 15.62 -10.08 -5.33
N ILE A 104 14.97 -9.21 -4.56
CA ILE A 104 14.08 -9.56 -3.45
C ILE A 104 12.61 -9.28 -3.80
N PRO A 105 11.66 -10.15 -3.35
CA PRO A 105 10.25 -9.97 -3.66
C PRO A 105 9.64 -8.74 -2.98
N ILE A 106 8.54 -8.26 -3.56
CA ILE A 106 7.78 -7.11 -3.08
C ILE A 106 6.43 -7.58 -2.56
N ILE A 107 6.00 -7.06 -1.41
CA ILE A 107 4.64 -7.23 -0.90
C ILE A 107 4.03 -5.84 -0.70
N THR A 108 2.91 -5.57 -1.35
CA THR A 108 2.21 -4.29 -1.18
C THR A 108 0.90 -4.47 -0.42
N PHE A 109 0.55 -3.48 0.41
CA PHE A 109 -0.68 -3.44 1.19
C PHE A 109 -1.51 -2.22 0.80
N ILE A 110 -2.72 -2.45 0.31
CA ILE A 110 -3.60 -1.39 -0.18
C ILE A 110 -4.70 -1.12 0.83
N ASP A 111 -4.76 0.13 1.27
CA ASP A 111 -5.82 0.66 2.11
C ASP A 111 -5.91 2.18 1.99
N THR A 112 -6.52 2.65 0.92
CA THR A 112 -6.66 4.08 0.63
C THR A 112 -7.99 4.40 -0.04
N PRO A 113 -8.63 5.53 0.30
CA PRO A 113 -9.77 6.04 -0.47
C PRO A 113 -9.37 6.63 -1.83
N GLY A 114 -8.06 6.91 -2.04
CA GLY A 114 -7.53 7.50 -3.27
C GLY A 114 -6.22 8.22 -3.05
N ALA A 115 -5.71 8.87 -4.08
CA ALA A 115 -4.59 9.80 -3.97
C ALA A 115 -5.07 11.14 -3.36
N TYR A 116 -4.16 11.89 -2.73
CA TYR A 116 -4.50 13.18 -2.12
C TYR A 116 -4.89 14.23 -3.17
N PRO A 117 -6.09 14.85 -3.09
CA PRO A 117 -6.64 15.70 -4.14
C PRO A 117 -6.28 17.18 -3.97
N GLY A 118 -5.15 17.51 -3.38
CA GLY A 118 -4.71 18.89 -3.15
C GLY A 118 -4.07 19.52 -4.38
N ILE A 119 -4.19 20.84 -4.53
CA ILE A 119 -3.56 21.62 -5.61
C ILE A 119 -2.05 21.41 -5.59
N GLU A 120 -1.44 21.45 -4.44
CA GLU A 120 -0.02 21.21 -4.23
C GLU A 120 0.44 19.83 -4.69
N SER A 121 -0.43 18.84 -4.66
CA SER A 121 -0.15 17.50 -5.19
C SER A 121 -0.15 17.48 -6.72
N GLU A 122 -1.09 18.18 -7.34
CA GLU A 122 -1.12 18.33 -8.80
C GLU A 122 0.12 19.09 -9.30
N GLU A 123 0.51 20.16 -8.61
CA GLU A 123 1.72 20.94 -8.93
C GLU A 123 3.00 20.11 -8.85
N ARG A 124 3.03 19.10 -7.94
CA ARG A 124 4.16 18.18 -7.78
C ARG A 124 4.04 16.89 -8.59
N GLY A 125 3.07 16.82 -9.52
CA GLY A 125 2.97 15.76 -10.52
C GLY A 125 2.33 14.48 -10.00
N MET A 126 1.14 14.57 -9.39
CA MET A 126 0.38 13.41 -8.90
C MET A 126 0.14 12.35 -9.98
N SER A 127 -0.41 12.77 -11.12
CA SER A 127 -0.73 11.85 -12.22
C SER A 127 0.52 11.18 -12.78
N GLU A 128 1.62 11.91 -12.90
CA GLU A 128 2.89 11.37 -13.38
C GLU A 128 3.47 10.34 -12.39
N ALA A 129 3.43 10.64 -11.09
CA ALA A 129 3.91 9.72 -10.07
C ALA A 129 3.14 8.38 -10.07
N ILE A 130 1.81 8.43 -10.21
CA ILE A 130 0.95 7.24 -10.32
C ILE A 130 1.27 6.47 -11.60
N ALA A 131 1.25 7.15 -12.76
CA ALA A 131 1.49 6.51 -14.06
C ALA A 131 2.88 5.84 -14.13
N LYS A 132 3.89 6.49 -13.58
CA LYS A 132 5.24 5.95 -13.50
C LYS A 132 5.33 4.68 -12.66
N ASN A 133 4.60 4.62 -11.54
CA ASN A 133 4.55 3.42 -10.71
C ASN A 133 3.90 2.26 -11.46
N LEU A 134 2.80 2.47 -12.19
CA LEU A 134 2.19 1.44 -13.05
C LEU A 134 3.19 0.88 -14.04
N SER A 135 3.93 1.78 -14.73
CA SER A 135 4.98 1.39 -15.68
C SER A 135 6.13 0.63 -15.02
N ILE A 136 6.59 1.07 -13.85
CA ILE A 136 7.64 0.38 -13.10
C ILE A 136 7.19 -1.02 -12.72
N MET A 137 6.04 -1.15 -12.03
CA MET A 137 5.54 -2.44 -11.53
C MET A 137 5.33 -3.45 -12.65
N SER A 138 4.83 -3.01 -13.81
CA SER A 138 4.64 -3.90 -14.96
C SER A 138 5.95 -4.40 -15.60
N GLY A 139 7.08 -3.75 -15.30
CA GLY A 139 8.39 -4.11 -15.86
C GLY A 139 9.34 -4.81 -14.87
N LEU A 140 9.00 -4.85 -13.58
CA LEU A 140 9.84 -5.48 -12.56
C LEU A 140 9.99 -6.98 -12.79
N LYS A 141 11.18 -7.50 -12.51
CA LYS A 141 11.52 -8.93 -12.67
C LYS A 141 11.52 -9.71 -11.36
N VAL A 142 11.10 -9.07 -10.28
CA VAL A 142 10.92 -9.72 -8.96
C VAL A 142 9.43 -9.99 -8.71
N PRO A 143 9.09 -11.04 -7.96
CA PRO A 143 7.69 -11.32 -7.61
C PRO A 143 7.04 -10.18 -6.85
N ILE A 144 5.81 -9.81 -7.24
CA ILE A 144 5.01 -8.78 -6.57
C ILE A 144 3.71 -9.41 -6.10
N ILE A 145 3.50 -9.37 -4.79
CA ILE A 145 2.24 -9.79 -4.16
C ILE A 145 1.50 -8.55 -3.67
N VAL A 146 0.26 -8.38 -4.10
CA VAL A 146 -0.60 -7.26 -3.70
C VAL A 146 -1.68 -7.77 -2.76
N ILE A 147 -1.85 -7.11 -1.62
CA ILE A 147 -2.87 -7.45 -0.63
C ILE A 147 -3.76 -6.24 -0.37
N ILE A 148 -5.03 -6.33 -0.73
CA ILE A 148 -6.02 -5.29 -0.44
C ILE A 148 -6.61 -5.57 0.94
N THR A 149 -6.23 -4.76 1.93
CA THR A 149 -6.61 -4.95 3.34
C THR A 149 -7.80 -4.10 3.77
N GLY A 150 -8.16 -3.11 2.96
CA GLY A 150 -9.26 -2.19 3.26
C GLY A 150 -9.84 -1.59 1.99
N GLU A 151 -9.80 -0.27 1.85
CA GLU A 151 -10.28 0.42 0.65
C GLU A 151 -9.24 0.38 -0.47
N GLY A 152 -9.68 0.05 -1.69
CA GLY A 152 -8.86 0.06 -2.91
C GLY A 152 -9.25 1.22 -3.83
N GLY A 153 -9.10 2.47 -3.39
CA GLY A 153 -9.62 3.65 -4.10
C GLY A 153 -8.74 4.14 -5.24
N SER A 154 -9.30 4.15 -6.47
CA SER A 154 -8.82 4.94 -7.60
C SER A 154 -7.33 4.78 -7.93
N GLY A 155 -6.71 5.82 -8.49
CA GLY A 155 -5.29 5.88 -8.85
C GLY A 155 -4.34 5.68 -7.67
N GLY A 156 -4.77 6.05 -6.45
CA GLY A 156 -4.00 5.81 -5.23
C GLY A 156 -3.74 4.34 -4.98
N ALA A 157 -4.76 3.50 -5.11
CA ALA A 157 -4.62 2.06 -4.99
C ALA A 157 -3.81 1.46 -6.15
N LEU A 158 -4.08 1.91 -7.39
CA LEU A 158 -3.40 1.41 -8.58
C LEU A 158 -1.88 1.66 -8.54
N ALA A 159 -1.44 2.79 -7.96
CA ALA A 159 -0.04 3.17 -7.91
C ALA A 159 0.88 2.17 -7.18
N ILE A 160 0.31 1.26 -6.38
CA ILE A 160 1.03 0.14 -5.75
C ILE A 160 0.27 -1.19 -5.91
N GLY A 161 -0.65 -1.25 -6.89
CA GLY A 161 -1.63 -2.34 -7.04
C GLY A 161 -1.40 -3.28 -8.22
N VAL A 162 -0.33 -3.13 -8.98
CA VAL A 162 0.02 -4.04 -10.08
C VAL A 162 0.92 -5.15 -9.54
N GLY A 163 0.55 -6.42 -9.75
CA GLY A 163 1.35 -7.53 -9.24
C GLY A 163 1.04 -8.84 -9.90
N ASP A 164 1.90 -9.83 -9.64
CA ASP A 164 1.75 -11.19 -10.15
C ASP A 164 0.62 -11.94 -9.45
N HIS A 165 0.36 -11.59 -8.19
CA HIS A 165 -0.75 -12.14 -7.40
C HIS A 165 -1.44 -11.03 -6.62
N ILE A 166 -2.77 -10.98 -6.70
CA ILE A 166 -3.58 -9.99 -6.00
C ILE A 166 -4.59 -10.72 -5.10
N SER A 167 -4.56 -10.42 -3.82
CA SER A 167 -5.51 -10.92 -2.83
C SER A 167 -6.28 -9.78 -2.18
N CYS A 168 -7.57 -10.02 -1.90
CA CYS A 168 -8.41 -9.08 -1.17
C CYS A 168 -9.02 -9.76 0.05
N LEU A 169 -8.88 -9.19 1.25
CA LEU A 169 -9.36 -9.82 2.49
C LEU A 169 -10.88 -10.05 2.53
N LEU A 170 -11.66 -9.26 1.79
CA LEU A 170 -13.12 -9.35 1.75
C LEU A 170 -13.68 -10.14 0.56
N TYR A 171 -12.81 -10.60 -0.37
CA TYR A 171 -13.22 -11.28 -1.61
C TYR A 171 -12.44 -12.57 -1.87
N THR A 172 -11.58 -13.00 -0.96
CA THR A 172 -10.55 -14.04 -1.20
C THR A 172 -11.05 -15.46 -1.30
N SER A 173 -12.35 -15.73 -1.33
CA SER A 173 -12.81 -17.10 -1.58
C SER A 173 -12.88 -17.49 -3.05
N ASP A 174 -13.00 -16.53 -3.97
CA ASP A 174 -13.36 -16.82 -5.37
C ASP A 174 -12.43 -16.19 -6.43
N ALA A 175 -11.35 -15.53 -6.04
CA ALA A 175 -10.45 -14.88 -7.00
C ALA A 175 -9.33 -15.81 -7.55
N ALA A 176 -9.41 -17.11 -7.29
CA ALA A 176 -8.40 -18.09 -7.68
C ALA A 176 -8.93 -19.18 -8.63
N ASP A 177 -10.16 -19.02 -9.16
CA ASP A 177 -10.74 -19.91 -10.19
C ASP A 177 -10.73 -19.24 -11.58
#